data_6ebee4b9ec38c022553d4cf18e406fae
#
_entry.id   6ebee4b9ec38c022553d4cf18e406fae
#
_cell.length_a   1.000
_cell.length_b   1.000
_cell.length_c   1.000
_cell.angle_alpha   90.00
_cell.angle_beta   90.00
_cell.angle_gamma   90.00
#
_symmetry.space_group_name_H-M   'P 1'
#
loop_
_entity.id
_entity.type
_entity.pdbx_description
1 polymer ?
#
loop_
_entity_poly.entity_id
_entity_poly.type
_entity_poly.pdbx_seq_one_letter_code
_entity_poly.pdbx_strand_id
1 'polypeptide(L)'
;MAGVLSHSAIAAKHISGLGRPNIIVMMVDDMGFSDIGCYGGEIQTPHIDALARGGLQFTQFYNTGRCCPTRASLLTGLHPHQTGIGHMTETPVGPSPMSDHPYQGYLNEQCMTLAEVLKKAGYSTLMTGKWHLGYHDKNNWPLQRGFEKYFGIISGASHFMNPQPPRGLTYMNEPVLPGPGFYTTDAFTEHAMQFIRESTTEDNEQPFFLYLAYNAPHWPLHAKSDDLAKYEGKYRGGWHALMEKRLEKQRAMGLIDPSWQAAPHEGPEWGALDEKTRHLLDLRMAAYAACIDSVDQNIGRLVAFLKHQQLYENTLLFFLSDNGACQEGGILGSGSELEVRDPLLSHGTAGPRCGQAWANASNTPFRYYKHFVHEGGMSTPLIAHWPAGIPWHLRGSFVRQMGFLPDFMPTLIELAQTQYPVERAGVRVHPLAGKSLLPLLQGEQTPVHQEPVYWEHEGNRAMRDGKWKLVWSGKGPWELYDMDADRTEMHDLSSKEPERLRKMIGRWESWAKSVGVSFPEPINYYKAYKQSQGNQ
;
A
#
# COMPACT_ATOMS: atom_id res chain seq x y z
N MET A 1 -15.59 1.36 -47.34
CA MET A 1 -15.03 2.03 -46.18
C MET A 1 -15.73 1.49 -44.93
N ALA A 2 -15.23 0.41 -44.35
CA ALA A 2 -15.70 -0.10 -43.07
C ALA A 2 -14.86 0.58 -42.00
N GLY A 3 -15.49 1.45 -41.19
CA GLY A 3 -14.83 2.18 -40.14
C GLY A 3 -14.31 1.23 -39.06
N VAL A 4 -13.01 1.23 -38.84
CA VAL A 4 -12.38 0.66 -37.67
C VAL A 4 -12.80 1.52 -36.50
N LEU A 5 -13.85 1.12 -35.78
CA LEU A 5 -14.12 1.67 -34.45
C LEU A 5 -12.90 1.34 -33.61
N SER A 6 -12.27 2.35 -33.05
CA SER A 6 -11.10 2.17 -32.18
C SER A 6 -11.46 1.24 -31.01
N HIS A 7 -10.54 0.39 -30.58
CA HIS A 7 -10.75 -0.54 -29.46
C HIS A 7 -11.26 0.17 -28.19
N SER A 8 -10.83 1.41 -27.95
CA SER A 8 -11.30 2.28 -26.88
C SER A 8 -12.81 2.60 -26.93
N ALA A 9 -13.39 2.77 -28.13
CA ALA A 9 -14.83 3.04 -28.27
C ALA A 9 -15.68 1.79 -28.01
N ILE A 10 -15.15 0.61 -28.31
CA ILE A 10 -15.81 -0.69 -28.05
C ILE A 10 -15.72 -1.01 -26.55
N ALA A 11 -14.57 -0.77 -25.92
CA ALA A 11 -14.35 -0.96 -24.49
C ALA A 11 -15.22 -0.02 -23.63
N ALA A 12 -15.27 1.27 -23.97
CA ALA A 12 -16.15 2.24 -23.31
C ALA A 12 -17.64 1.84 -23.42
N LYS A 13 -18.05 1.27 -24.55
CA LYS A 13 -19.41 0.76 -24.75
C LYS A 13 -19.73 -0.48 -23.94
N HIS A 14 -18.74 -1.34 -23.69
CA HIS A 14 -18.91 -2.54 -22.89
C HIS A 14 -19.17 -2.18 -21.41
N ILE A 15 -18.38 -1.29 -20.85
CA ILE A 15 -18.51 -0.85 -19.45
C ILE A 15 -19.80 -0.05 -19.21
N SER A 16 -20.20 0.80 -20.16
CA SER A 16 -21.44 1.58 -20.03
C SER A 16 -22.71 0.72 -19.96
N GLY A 17 -22.64 -0.54 -20.43
CA GLY A 17 -23.73 -1.51 -20.33
C GLY A 17 -23.79 -2.31 -19.03
N LEU A 18 -22.72 -2.30 -18.21
CA LEU A 18 -22.63 -3.10 -16.98
C LEU A 18 -23.24 -2.44 -15.74
N GLY A 19 -23.62 -1.16 -15.82
CA GLY A 19 -23.96 -0.36 -14.66
C GLY A 19 -22.71 -0.01 -13.83
N ARG A 20 -22.91 0.72 -12.74
CA ARG A 20 -21.82 1.11 -11.83
C ARG A 20 -21.40 -0.09 -10.96
N PRO A 21 -20.10 -0.48 -10.94
CA PRO A 21 -19.65 -1.62 -10.14
C PRO A 21 -19.65 -1.31 -8.65
N ASN A 22 -19.77 -2.33 -7.80
CA ASN A 22 -19.26 -2.27 -6.44
C ASN A 22 -17.73 -2.17 -6.48
N ILE A 23 -17.14 -1.50 -5.50
CA ILE A 23 -15.71 -1.24 -5.44
C ILE A 23 -15.17 -1.65 -4.08
N ILE A 24 -14.16 -2.51 -4.07
CA ILE A 24 -13.44 -2.89 -2.85
C ILE A 24 -11.95 -2.60 -3.05
N VAL A 25 -11.36 -1.79 -2.18
CA VAL A 25 -9.92 -1.57 -2.10
C VAL A 25 -9.40 -2.25 -0.86
N MET A 26 -8.67 -3.35 -1.03
CA MET A 26 -8.03 -4.13 0.04
C MET A 26 -6.57 -3.70 0.13
N MET A 27 -6.18 -3.08 1.24
CA MET A 27 -4.81 -2.65 1.47
C MET A 27 -4.23 -3.40 2.67
N VAL A 28 -3.02 -3.95 2.50
CA VAL A 28 -2.20 -4.49 3.58
C VAL A 28 -1.12 -3.51 3.99
N ASP A 29 -0.54 -3.68 5.18
CA ASP A 29 0.36 -2.76 5.86
C ASP A 29 1.75 -3.40 5.97
N ASP A 30 2.76 -2.86 5.27
CA ASP A 30 4.16 -3.32 5.31
C ASP A 30 4.46 -4.66 4.60
N MET A 31 3.73 -5.04 3.57
CA MET A 31 4.02 -6.25 2.79
C MET A 31 4.98 -5.95 1.63
N GLY A 32 6.04 -6.76 1.51
CA GLY A 32 7.03 -6.63 0.45
C GLY A 32 6.54 -7.09 -0.94
N PHE A 33 7.26 -6.68 -1.99
CA PHE A 33 6.91 -6.95 -3.39
C PHE A 33 6.83 -8.45 -3.69
N SER A 34 7.71 -9.25 -3.12
CA SER A 34 7.86 -10.68 -3.45
C SER A 34 7.20 -11.63 -2.47
N ASP A 35 6.39 -11.17 -1.51
CA ASP A 35 5.90 -12.03 -0.44
C ASP A 35 4.77 -12.97 -0.86
N ILE A 36 3.88 -12.53 -1.77
CA ILE A 36 2.73 -13.33 -2.22
C ILE A 36 3.06 -14.20 -3.43
N GLY A 37 2.34 -15.32 -3.57
CA GLY A 37 2.61 -16.36 -4.57
C GLY A 37 2.66 -15.85 -6.01
N CYS A 38 1.71 -15.01 -6.41
CA CYS A 38 1.62 -14.44 -7.76
C CYS A 38 2.70 -13.36 -8.06
N TYR A 39 3.50 -12.94 -7.06
CA TYR A 39 4.69 -12.10 -7.24
C TYR A 39 5.99 -12.82 -6.88
N GLY A 40 5.97 -14.14 -6.80
CA GLY A 40 7.17 -14.98 -6.64
C GLY A 40 7.38 -15.52 -5.23
N GLY A 41 6.54 -15.17 -4.25
CA GLY A 41 6.64 -15.61 -2.86
C GLY A 41 6.37 -17.09 -2.65
N GLU A 42 6.81 -17.59 -1.50
CA GLU A 42 6.57 -18.95 -0.99
C GLU A 42 5.43 -18.99 0.03
N ILE A 43 4.97 -17.83 0.49
CA ILE A 43 3.85 -17.71 1.42
C ILE A 43 2.58 -18.22 0.74
N GLN A 44 1.79 -18.99 1.46
CA GLN A 44 0.55 -19.56 0.91
C GLN A 44 -0.52 -18.47 0.79
N THR A 45 -0.76 -18.02 -0.45
CA THR A 45 -1.73 -16.97 -0.78
C THR A 45 -2.68 -17.39 -1.90
N PRO A 46 -3.34 -18.59 -1.78
CA PRO A 46 -4.14 -19.15 -2.87
C PRO A 46 -5.31 -18.26 -3.30
N HIS A 47 -5.90 -17.48 -2.39
CA HIS A 47 -7.04 -16.61 -2.68
C HIS A 47 -6.61 -15.32 -3.38
N ILE A 48 -5.51 -14.68 -2.93
CA ILE A 48 -4.90 -13.53 -3.61
C ILE A 48 -4.40 -13.96 -4.99
N ASP A 49 -3.75 -15.12 -5.10
CA ASP A 49 -3.28 -15.67 -6.37
C ASP A 49 -4.45 -15.99 -7.32
N ALA A 50 -5.61 -16.37 -6.80
CA ALA A 50 -6.81 -16.57 -7.61
C ALA A 50 -7.37 -15.24 -8.15
N LEU A 51 -7.34 -14.16 -7.38
CA LEU A 51 -7.69 -12.82 -7.86
C LEU A 51 -6.74 -12.39 -8.98
N ALA A 52 -5.43 -12.62 -8.83
CA ALA A 52 -4.43 -12.32 -9.84
C ALA A 52 -4.67 -13.12 -11.14
N ARG A 53 -4.91 -14.42 -11.04
CA ARG A 53 -5.22 -15.27 -12.22
C ARG A 53 -6.51 -14.86 -12.94
N GLY A 54 -7.50 -14.38 -12.21
CA GLY A 54 -8.78 -13.91 -12.77
C GLY A 54 -8.82 -12.42 -13.10
N GLY A 55 -7.73 -11.71 -12.87
CA GLY A 55 -7.60 -10.25 -13.03
C GLY A 55 -6.32 -9.85 -13.73
N LEU A 56 -5.81 -8.67 -13.38
CA LEU A 56 -4.57 -8.09 -13.89
C LEU A 56 -3.57 -7.86 -12.75
N GLN A 57 -2.29 -8.07 -13.03
CA GLN A 57 -1.18 -7.87 -12.10
C GLN A 57 -0.31 -6.72 -12.58
N PHE A 58 -0.23 -5.64 -11.81
CA PHE A 58 0.62 -4.50 -12.13
C PHE A 58 2.05 -4.77 -11.66
N THR A 59 3.01 -4.69 -12.57
CA THR A 59 4.42 -4.88 -12.25
C THR A 59 5.11 -3.58 -11.81
N GLN A 60 4.51 -2.42 -12.12
CA GLN A 60 5.03 -1.09 -11.87
C GLN A 60 3.95 -0.19 -11.25
N PHE A 61 3.49 -0.54 -10.05
CA PHE A 61 2.58 0.30 -9.29
C PHE A 61 3.31 0.92 -8.09
N TYR A 62 3.15 2.23 -7.93
CA TYR A 62 3.94 3.00 -6.96
C TYR A 62 3.08 3.61 -5.85
N ASN A 63 3.52 3.36 -4.61
CA ASN A 63 3.05 4.06 -3.41
C ASN A 63 3.99 5.22 -3.06
N THR A 64 3.92 5.77 -1.84
CA THR A 64 4.77 6.88 -1.38
C THR A 64 5.89 6.44 -0.43
N GLY A 65 6.13 5.14 -0.28
CA GLY A 65 7.15 4.57 0.59
C GLY A 65 6.80 4.57 2.10
N ARG A 66 5.63 5.08 2.49
CA ARG A 66 5.21 5.15 3.90
C ARG A 66 3.69 5.12 4.05
N CYS A 67 3.19 4.52 5.15
CA CYS A 67 1.78 4.20 5.37
C CYS A 67 0.81 5.41 5.31
N CYS A 68 0.94 6.42 6.16
CA CYS A 68 -0.05 7.53 6.13
C CYS A 68 0.03 8.40 4.88
N PRO A 69 1.20 8.79 4.32
CA PRO A 69 1.25 9.47 3.03
C PRO A 69 0.63 8.65 1.89
N THR A 70 0.85 7.32 1.88
CA THR A 70 0.23 6.40 0.91
C THR A 70 -1.30 6.43 1.02
N ARG A 71 -1.83 6.28 2.23
CA ARG A 71 -3.28 6.28 2.48
C ARG A 71 -3.91 7.62 2.12
N ALA A 72 -3.23 8.73 2.38
CA ALA A 72 -3.65 10.06 1.96
C ALA A 72 -3.72 10.17 0.43
N SER A 73 -2.67 9.77 -0.29
CA SER A 73 -2.64 9.80 -1.76
C SER A 73 -3.69 8.90 -2.39
N LEU A 74 -3.85 7.66 -1.89
CA LEU A 74 -4.87 6.71 -2.36
C LEU A 74 -6.27 7.30 -2.24
N LEU A 75 -6.61 7.80 -1.04
CA LEU A 75 -7.98 8.22 -0.77
C LEU A 75 -8.32 9.59 -1.34
N THR A 76 -7.34 10.42 -1.73
CA THR A 76 -7.61 11.78 -2.21
C THR A 76 -7.27 12.02 -3.68
N GLY A 77 -6.45 11.17 -4.29
CA GLY A 77 -5.97 11.39 -5.66
C GLY A 77 -4.94 12.53 -5.78
N LEU A 78 -4.30 12.90 -4.66
CA LEU A 78 -3.36 14.01 -4.55
C LEU A 78 -1.97 13.56 -4.07
N HIS A 79 -0.97 14.42 -4.22
CA HIS A 79 0.29 14.22 -3.52
C HIS A 79 0.11 14.40 -2.00
N PRO A 80 0.82 13.66 -1.15
CA PRO A 80 0.65 13.71 0.30
C PRO A 80 0.74 15.12 0.89
N HIS A 81 1.67 15.94 0.39
CA HIS A 81 1.89 17.32 0.82
C HIS A 81 0.67 18.24 0.59
N GLN A 82 -0.06 18.00 -0.50
CA GLN A 82 -1.29 18.74 -0.80
C GLN A 82 -2.43 18.39 0.15
N THR A 83 -2.34 17.26 0.85
CA THR A 83 -3.37 16.78 1.77
C THR A 83 -3.11 17.16 3.23
N GLY A 84 -1.90 17.68 3.54
CA GLY A 84 -1.45 17.94 4.91
C GLY A 84 -0.74 16.74 5.57
N ILE A 85 -0.53 15.64 4.83
CA ILE A 85 0.12 14.41 5.34
C ILE A 85 1.38 14.09 4.53
N GLY A 86 2.28 15.05 4.38
CA GLY A 86 3.59 14.84 3.76
C GLY A 86 4.53 13.92 4.58
N HIS A 87 4.20 13.64 5.84
CA HIS A 87 4.95 12.75 6.75
C HIS A 87 4.03 12.01 7.71
N MET A 88 4.60 11.39 8.76
CA MET A 88 3.84 10.63 9.77
C MET A 88 2.88 11.50 10.59
N THR A 89 1.69 10.96 10.88
CA THR A 89 0.62 11.66 11.61
C THR A 89 0.87 11.80 13.11
N GLU A 90 1.73 10.96 13.68
CA GLU A 90 2.05 10.95 15.12
C GLU A 90 2.99 12.07 15.54
N THR A 91 3.64 12.71 14.60
CA THR A 91 4.63 13.75 14.88
C THR A 91 4.29 15.01 14.08
N PRO A 92 3.38 15.86 14.57
CA PRO A 92 3.16 17.16 13.96
C PRO A 92 4.47 17.95 13.97
N VAL A 93 4.87 18.47 12.81
CA VAL A 93 6.09 19.27 12.70
C VAL A 93 5.74 20.73 12.66
N GLY A 94 6.37 21.48 13.54
CA GLY A 94 6.30 22.93 13.61
C GLY A 94 5.50 23.46 14.80
N PRO A 95 5.69 24.73 15.14
CA PRO A 95 4.94 25.39 16.19
C PRO A 95 3.52 25.68 15.71
N SER A 96 2.56 24.95 16.26
CA SER A 96 1.10 25.16 16.08
C SER A 96 0.52 24.66 14.75
N PRO A 97 -0.70 24.12 14.73
CA PRO A 97 -1.40 23.70 13.52
C PRO A 97 -1.74 24.93 12.67
N MET A 98 -0.90 25.22 11.70
CA MET A 98 -1.29 26.10 10.61
C MET A 98 -2.22 25.29 9.69
N SER A 99 -3.42 25.79 9.46
CA SER A 99 -4.51 25.10 8.75
C SER A 99 -4.20 24.65 7.32
N ASP A 100 -3.05 25.04 6.76
CA ASP A 100 -2.67 24.77 5.36
C ASP A 100 -1.23 24.24 5.21
N HIS A 101 -0.65 23.66 6.29
CA HIS A 101 0.73 23.20 6.24
C HIS A 101 0.82 21.78 5.65
N PRO A 102 1.76 21.48 4.72
CA PRO A 102 1.92 20.16 4.10
C PRO A 102 2.20 19.00 5.08
N TYR A 103 2.54 19.30 6.32
CA TYR A 103 2.95 18.35 7.35
C TYR A 103 2.12 18.45 8.65
N GLN A 104 0.85 18.83 8.54
CA GLN A 104 -0.02 19.01 9.73
C GLN A 104 -0.44 17.70 10.41
N GLY A 105 -0.27 16.55 9.73
CA GLY A 105 -0.55 15.23 10.30
C GLY A 105 -2.02 14.79 10.25
N TYR A 106 -2.88 15.51 9.50
CA TYR A 106 -4.27 15.15 9.22
C TYR A 106 -4.70 15.70 7.86
N LEU A 107 -5.78 15.14 7.29
CA LEU A 107 -6.31 15.60 6.00
C LEU A 107 -6.87 17.03 6.12
N ASN A 108 -6.35 17.95 5.30
CA ASN A 108 -6.81 19.34 5.25
C ASN A 108 -8.16 19.52 4.54
N GLU A 109 -8.64 20.74 4.51
CA GLU A 109 -9.93 21.11 3.86
C GLU A 109 -9.82 21.21 2.34
N GLN A 110 -8.61 21.27 1.78
CA GLN A 110 -8.35 21.40 0.34
C GLN A 110 -8.29 20.08 -0.40
N CYS A 111 -8.63 18.96 0.27
CA CYS A 111 -8.71 17.63 -0.32
C CYS A 111 -10.05 16.96 -0.01
N MET A 112 -10.53 16.15 -0.95
CA MET A 112 -11.68 15.27 -0.77
C MET A 112 -11.23 13.81 -0.81
N THR A 113 -11.87 12.98 0.02
CA THR A 113 -11.63 11.54 -0.01
C THR A 113 -12.47 10.86 -1.08
N LEU A 114 -12.07 9.65 -1.50
CA LEU A 114 -12.87 8.75 -2.34
C LEU A 114 -14.28 8.55 -1.75
N ALA A 115 -14.38 8.40 -0.43
CA ALA A 115 -15.66 8.23 0.24
C ALA A 115 -16.56 9.47 0.09
N GLU A 116 -16.02 10.68 0.27
CA GLU A 116 -16.78 11.92 0.08
C GLU A 116 -17.29 12.07 -1.36
N VAL A 117 -16.46 11.70 -2.35
CA VAL A 117 -16.83 11.82 -3.78
C VAL A 117 -17.83 10.72 -4.17
N LEU A 118 -17.57 9.46 -3.82
CA LEU A 118 -18.42 8.33 -4.18
C LEU A 118 -19.78 8.37 -3.45
N LYS A 119 -19.82 8.87 -2.22
CA LYS A 119 -21.09 9.12 -1.51
C LYS A 119 -21.99 10.11 -2.27
N LYS A 120 -21.40 11.20 -2.80
CA LYS A 120 -22.14 12.15 -3.66
C LYS A 120 -22.63 11.50 -4.96
N ALA A 121 -21.93 10.50 -5.45
CA ALA A 121 -22.33 9.70 -6.60
C ALA A 121 -23.35 8.60 -6.26
N GLY A 122 -23.82 8.52 -5.01
CA GLY A 122 -24.83 7.56 -4.57
C GLY A 122 -24.27 6.17 -4.24
N TYR A 123 -23.01 6.06 -3.81
CA TYR A 123 -22.46 4.83 -3.24
C TYR A 123 -22.69 4.79 -1.73
N SER A 124 -22.98 3.62 -1.17
CA SER A 124 -22.77 3.37 0.25
C SER A 124 -21.27 3.31 0.53
N THR A 125 -20.77 4.06 1.50
CA THR A 125 -19.34 4.21 1.75
C THR A 125 -18.94 3.57 3.07
N LEU A 126 -18.14 2.50 2.98
CA LEU A 126 -17.83 1.58 4.07
C LEU A 126 -16.32 1.53 4.29
N MET A 127 -15.90 1.44 5.56
CA MET A 127 -14.49 1.26 5.88
C MET A 127 -14.32 0.31 7.06
N THR A 128 -13.35 -0.61 6.94
CA THR A 128 -12.85 -1.38 8.09
C THR A 128 -11.33 -1.39 8.11
N GLY A 129 -10.75 -1.37 9.32
CA GLY A 129 -9.31 -1.44 9.51
C GLY A 129 -8.63 -0.11 9.85
N LYS A 130 -7.38 0.03 9.40
CA LYS A 130 -6.49 1.13 9.75
C LYS A 130 -6.81 2.40 8.95
N TRP A 131 -7.09 3.51 9.67
CA TRP A 131 -7.29 4.84 9.08
C TRP A 131 -5.98 5.59 8.85
N HIS A 132 -5.30 5.99 9.91
CA HIS A 132 -4.00 6.65 9.93
C HIS A 132 -3.91 7.99 9.15
N LEU A 133 -4.99 8.78 9.13
CA LEU A 133 -5.06 10.06 8.41
C LEU A 133 -5.52 11.23 9.33
N GLY A 134 -5.10 11.18 10.59
CA GLY A 134 -5.46 12.12 11.65
C GLY A 134 -6.27 11.41 12.75
N TYR A 135 -5.74 11.38 13.97
CA TYR A 135 -6.37 10.62 15.05
C TYR A 135 -6.68 11.45 16.31
N HIS A 136 -6.02 12.59 16.48
CA HIS A 136 -6.18 13.42 17.68
C HIS A 136 -7.56 14.09 17.75
N ASP A 137 -8.17 14.45 16.61
CA ASP A 137 -9.46 15.13 16.54
C ASP A 137 -10.45 14.26 15.75
N LYS A 138 -11.64 14.00 16.35
CA LYS A 138 -12.73 13.26 15.73
C LYS A 138 -13.17 13.86 14.39
N ASN A 139 -12.99 15.16 14.17
CA ASN A 139 -13.31 15.81 12.89
C ASN A 139 -12.50 15.29 11.72
N ASN A 140 -11.39 14.59 11.98
CA ASN A 140 -10.54 13.98 10.96
C ASN A 140 -10.75 12.47 10.81
N TRP A 141 -11.73 11.88 11.50
CA TRP A 141 -11.99 10.46 11.50
C TRP A 141 -12.82 10.01 10.29
N PRO A 142 -12.89 8.70 9.99
CA PRO A 142 -13.51 8.19 8.77
C PRO A 142 -14.93 8.70 8.50
N LEU A 143 -15.81 8.75 9.52
CA LEU A 143 -17.20 9.20 9.33
C LEU A 143 -17.28 10.68 8.91
N GLN A 144 -16.39 11.54 9.42
CA GLN A 144 -16.31 12.96 9.08
C GLN A 144 -15.63 13.19 7.73
N ARG A 145 -14.99 12.15 7.20
CA ARG A 145 -14.31 12.15 5.90
C ARG A 145 -15.03 11.25 4.87
N GLY A 146 -16.36 11.14 5.01
CA GLY A 146 -17.27 10.64 3.99
C GLY A 146 -17.70 9.18 4.12
N PHE A 147 -17.09 8.38 4.99
CA PHE A 147 -17.56 7.02 5.24
C PHE A 147 -18.84 7.01 6.09
N GLU A 148 -19.79 6.15 5.76
CA GLU A 148 -21.05 5.99 6.49
C GLU A 148 -20.94 4.97 7.61
N LYS A 149 -20.05 3.99 7.44
CA LYS A 149 -19.77 2.96 8.44
C LYS A 149 -18.27 2.79 8.62
N TYR A 150 -17.87 2.61 9.87
CA TYR A 150 -16.48 2.40 10.22
C TYR A 150 -16.32 1.42 11.39
N PHE A 151 -15.38 0.49 11.25
CA PHE A 151 -14.82 -0.31 12.34
C PHE A 151 -13.33 -0.49 12.16
N GLY A 152 -12.51 -0.15 13.15
CA GLY A 152 -11.07 -0.34 13.00
C GLY A 152 -10.21 0.42 13.99
N ILE A 153 -9.01 0.78 13.55
CA ILE A 153 -7.97 1.47 14.30
C ILE A 153 -7.74 2.84 13.67
N ILE A 154 -8.00 3.91 14.43
CA ILE A 154 -7.81 5.29 13.91
C ILE A 154 -6.33 5.63 13.75
N SER A 155 -5.47 5.15 14.65
CA SER A 155 -4.01 5.39 14.64
C SER A 155 -3.26 4.43 13.70
N GLY A 156 -1.92 4.41 13.79
CA GLY A 156 -1.01 3.58 12.99
C GLY A 156 -0.95 2.11 13.43
N ALA A 157 0.13 1.71 14.09
CA ALA A 157 0.30 0.34 14.58
C ALA A 157 -0.60 0.02 15.78
N SER A 158 -1.01 -1.22 15.92
CA SER A 158 -1.81 -1.69 17.06
C SER A 158 -1.59 -3.18 17.32
N HIS A 159 -1.92 -3.63 18.51
CA HIS A 159 -1.91 -5.04 18.88
C HIS A 159 -3.01 -5.81 18.14
N PHE A 160 -2.71 -6.99 17.56
CA PHE A 160 -3.68 -7.71 16.72
C PHE A 160 -4.76 -8.45 17.53
N MET A 161 -4.40 -8.94 18.72
CA MET A 161 -5.32 -9.72 19.56
C MET A 161 -5.94 -8.90 20.69
N ASN A 162 -5.26 -7.84 21.14
CA ASN A 162 -5.70 -7.01 22.28
C ASN A 162 -5.42 -5.52 22.04
N PRO A 163 -6.03 -4.88 21.02
CA PRO A 163 -5.90 -3.45 20.80
C PRO A 163 -6.39 -2.65 22.00
N GLN A 164 -5.52 -1.79 22.57
CA GLN A 164 -5.82 -0.98 23.74
C GLN A 164 -5.52 0.50 23.47
N PRO A 165 -6.24 1.44 24.12
CA PRO A 165 -5.94 2.87 24.02
C PRO A 165 -4.45 3.16 24.32
N PRO A 166 -3.84 4.16 23.64
CA PRO A 166 -4.43 5.09 22.67
C PRO A 166 -4.57 4.53 21.25
N ARG A 167 -4.20 3.27 20.99
CA ARG A 167 -4.22 2.59 19.68
C ARG A 167 -5.26 1.46 19.66
N GLY A 168 -6.41 1.70 20.32
CA GLY A 168 -7.51 0.76 20.46
C GLY A 168 -8.44 0.74 19.24
N LEU A 169 -9.51 -0.03 19.38
CA LEU A 169 -10.57 -0.16 18.38
C LEU A 169 -11.58 0.98 18.50
N THR A 170 -12.17 1.30 17.36
CA THR A 170 -13.28 2.25 17.24
C THR A 170 -14.36 1.64 16.35
N TYR A 171 -15.62 1.64 16.84
CA TYR A 171 -16.81 1.33 16.06
C TYR A 171 -17.60 2.62 15.85
N MET A 172 -17.83 2.98 14.61
CA MET A 172 -18.33 4.31 14.22
C MET A 172 -17.38 5.40 14.79
N ASN A 173 -17.79 6.17 15.76
CA ASN A 173 -16.97 7.18 16.46
C ASN A 173 -16.70 6.84 17.94
N GLU A 174 -17.07 5.63 18.36
CA GLU A 174 -16.99 5.26 19.77
C GLU A 174 -15.91 4.18 20.00
N PRO A 175 -15.08 4.32 21.06
CA PRO A 175 -14.11 3.31 21.41
C PRO A 175 -14.80 2.02 21.83
N VAL A 176 -14.27 0.88 21.38
CA VAL A 176 -14.74 -0.45 21.75
C VAL A 176 -13.56 -1.32 22.20
N LEU A 177 -13.85 -2.31 23.04
CA LEU A 177 -12.85 -3.26 23.50
C LEU A 177 -12.97 -4.58 22.73
N PRO A 178 -11.83 -5.30 22.51
CA PRO A 178 -11.87 -6.61 21.89
C PRO A 178 -12.55 -7.64 22.81
N GLY A 179 -13.36 -8.51 22.22
CA GLY A 179 -13.92 -9.68 22.92
C GLY A 179 -12.94 -10.85 23.02
N PRO A 180 -13.31 -11.94 23.70
CA PRO A 180 -12.51 -13.17 23.74
C PRO A 180 -12.25 -13.72 22.33
N GLY A 181 -11.01 -14.18 22.07
CA GLY A 181 -10.62 -14.73 20.76
C GLY A 181 -10.52 -13.70 19.63
N PHE A 182 -10.49 -12.42 19.95
CA PHE A 182 -10.40 -11.35 18.97
C PHE A 182 -9.08 -11.40 18.19
N TYR A 183 -9.18 -11.17 16.88
CA TYR A 183 -8.04 -10.97 15.98
C TYR A 183 -8.40 -9.90 14.93
N THR A 184 -7.60 -8.84 14.81
CA THR A 184 -7.93 -7.67 13.97
C THR A 184 -8.26 -8.04 12.54
N THR A 185 -7.46 -8.92 11.90
CA THR A 185 -7.64 -9.33 10.50
C THR A 185 -8.99 -10.00 10.29
N ASP A 186 -9.39 -10.89 11.21
CA ASP A 186 -10.69 -11.59 11.15
C ASP A 186 -11.84 -10.58 11.37
N ALA A 187 -11.72 -9.75 12.39
CA ALA A 187 -12.75 -8.78 12.76
C ALA A 187 -12.98 -7.72 11.67
N PHE A 188 -11.92 -7.23 11.01
CA PHE A 188 -12.08 -6.27 9.92
C PHE A 188 -12.85 -6.89 8.75
N THR A 189 -12.59 -8.14 8.42
CA THR A 189 -13.33 -8.86 7.37
C THR A 189 -14.77 -9.14 7.76
N GLU A 190 -15.02 -9.52 9.01
CA GLU A 190 -16.39 -9.76 9.51
C GLU A 190 -17.23 -8.50 9.47
N HIS A 191 -16.72 -7.39 9.97
CA HIS A 191 -17.41 -6.10 9.90
C HIS A 191 -17.56 -5.60 8.44
N ALA A 192 -16.59 -5.87 7.56
CA ALA A 192 -16.72 -5.56 6.13
C ALA A 192 -17.90 -6.31 5.51
N MET A 193 -18.01 -7.63 5.73
CA MET A 193 -19.13 -8.43 5.25
C MET A 193 -20.46 -8.01 5.88
N GLN A 194 -20.47 -7.65 7.17
CA GLN A 194 -21.64 -7.12 7.86
C GLN A 194 -22.08 -5.80 7.22
N PHE A 195 -21.19 -4.84 7.02
CA PHE A 195 -21.51 -3.53 6.44
C PHE A 195 -22.01 -3.65 5.00
N ILE A 196 -21.42 -4.53 4.18
CA ILE A 196 -21.93 -4.84 2.85
C ILE A 196 -23.37 -5.36 2.93
N ARG A 197 -23.65 -6.37 3.79
CA ARG A 197 -24.98 -6.94 3.94
C ARG A 197 -26.02 -5.89 4.37
N GLU A 198 -25.64 -4.98 5.25
CA GLU A 198 -26.51 -3.92 5.73
C GLU A 198 -26.77 -2.81 4.69
N SER A 199 -25.87 -2.65 3.70
CA SER A 199 -25.99 -1.66 2.63
C SER A 199 -26.62 -2.20 1.35
N THR A 200 -26.71 -3.53 1.20
CA THR A 200 -27.29 -4.21 0.03
C THR A 200 -28.55 -4.96 0.42
N THR A 201 -29.72 -4.29 0.49
CA THR A 201 -31.02 -4.90 0.71
C THR A 201 -31.70 -5.15 -0.63
N GLU A 202 -32.73 -6.05 -0.67
CA GLU A 202 -33.47 -6.39 -1.91
C GLU A 202 -34.09 -5.16 -2.61
N ASP A 203 -34.42 -4.11 -1.84
CA ASP A 203 -34.97 -2.86 -2.37
C ASP A 203 -33.91 -1.79 -2.68
N ASN A 204 -32.63 -2.09 -2.50
CA ASN A 204 -31.55 -1.11 -2.66
C ASN A 204 -30.50 -1.59 -3.67
N GLU A 205 -30.62 -1.15 -4.92
CA GLU A 205 -29.64 -1.38 -6.00
C GLU A 205 -28.40 -0.47 -5.91
N GLN A 206 -28.23 0.25 -4.78
CA GLN A 206 -27.13 1.19 -4.60
C GLN A 206 -25.79 0.46 -4.52
N PRO A 207 -24.81 0.81 -5.36
CA PRO A 207 -23.47 0.22 -5.28
C PRO A 207 -22.76 0.67 -4.00
N PHE A 208 -21.80 -0.12 -3.54
CA PHE A 208 -20.98 0.24 -2.38
C PHE A 208 -19.52 0.44 -2.74
N PHE A 209 -18.84 1.30 -1.98
CA PHE A 209 -17.40 1.43 -1.90
C PHE A 209 -16.93 0.98 -0.53
N LEU A 210 -16.08 -0.04 -0.49
CA LEU A 210 -15.44 -0.53 0.72
C LEU A 210 -13.93 -0.27 0.67
N TYR A 211 -13.39 0.42 1.69
CA TYR A 211 -11.96 0.45 1.97
C TYR A 211 -11.65 -0.51 3.12
N LEU A 212 -11.08 -1.68 2.80
CA LEU A 212 -10.68 -2.73 3.74
C LEU A 212 -9.17 -2.63 3.95
N ALA A 213 -8.76 -1.97 5.03
CA ALA A 213 -7.39 -1.62 5.32
C ALA A 213 -6.83 -2.46 6.48
N TYR A 214 -6.28 -3.63 6.16
CA TYR A 214 -5.65 -4.49 7.16
C TYR A 214 -4.45 -3.80 7.81
N ASN A 215 -4.22 -4.07 9.10
CA ASN A 215 -2.99 -3.70 9.79
C ASN A 215 -1.92 -4.79 9.70
N ALA A 216 -2.23 -5.95 9.16
CA ALA A 216 -1.29 -7.04 8.88
C ALA A 216 -0.57 -6.77 7.54
N PRO A 217 0.71 -7.19 7.41
CA PRO A 217 1.59 -7.80 8.39
C PRO A 217 2.47 -6.80 9.19
N HIS A 218 2.03 -5.54 9.39
CA HIS A 218 2.77 -4.55 10.18
C HIS A 218 3.11 -5.09 11.58
N TRP A 219 4.25 -4.70 12.13
CA TRP A 219 4.59 -5.03 13.51
C TRP A 219 3.61 -4.42 14.53
N PRO A 220 3.47 -5.02 15.73
CA PRO A 220 4.07 -6.26 16.20
C PRO A 220 3.51 -7.49 15.48
N LEU A 221 4.40 -8.47 15.19
CA LEU A 221 4.05 -9.66 14.42
C LEU A 221 3.27 -10.66 15.27
N HIS A 222 1.99 -10.45 15.38
CA HIS A 222 1.09 -11.25 16.20
C HIS A 222 0.33 -12.26 15.32
N ALA A 223 0.94 -13.42 15.10
CA ALA A 223 0.33 -14.52 14.34
C ALA A 223 -0.55 -15.39 15.23
N LYS A 224 -1.60 -15.98 14.64
CA LYS A 224 -2.32 -17.10 15.27
C LYS A 224 -1.41 -18.34 15.31
N SER A 225 -1.46 -19.13 16.39
CA SER A 225 -0.59 -20.30 16.60
C SER A 225 -0.65 -21.32 15.46
N ASP A 226 -1.87 -21.59 14.96
CA ASP A 226 -2.07 -22.55 13.88
C ASP A 226 -1.47 -22.06 12.55
N ASP A 227 -1.54 -20.75 12.29
CA ASP A 227 -0.91 -20.16 11.11
C ASP A 227 0.62 -20.10 11.26
N LEU A 228 1.14 -19.78 12.46
CA LEU A 228 2.58 -19.78 12.75
C LEU A 228 3.19 -21.18 12.51
N ALA A 229 2.53 -22.24 12.97
CA ALA A 229 2.99 -23.61 12.83
C ALA A 229 3.21 -24.04 11.37
N LYS A 230 2.49 -23.45 10.41
CA LYS A 230 2.66 -23.71 8.97
C LYS A 230 4.02 -23.26 8.44
N TYR A 231 4.65 -22.26 9.08
CA TYR A 231 5.84 -21.57 8.57
C TYR A 231 7.08 -21.77 9.43
N GLU A 232 6.96 -22.24 10.67
CA GLU A 232 8.09 -22.54 11.54
C GLU A 232 9.06 -23.51 10.87
N GLY A 233 10.35 -23.14 10.81
CA GLY A 233 11.42 -23.92 10.19
C GLY A 233 11.59 -23.69 8.68
N LYS A 234 10.69 -22.97 8.00
CA LYS A 234 10.79 -22.73 6.54
C LYS A 234 11.89 -21.74 6.17
N TYR A 235 12.28 -20.87 7.08
CA TYR A 235 13.25 -19.80 6.84
C TYR A 235 14.65 -20.09 7.40
N ARG A 236 14.91 -21.32 7.85
CA ARG A 236 16.22 -21.76 8.38
C ARG A 236 17.37 -21.67 7.36
N GLY A 237 17.06 -21.64 6.06
CA GLY A 237 18.04 -21.40 5.00
C GLY A 237 18.52 -19.96 4.92
N GLY A 238 17.85 -19.03 5.60
CA GLY A 238 18.18 -17.60 5.65
C GLY A 238 17.72 -16.81 4.43
N TRP A 239 17.99 -15.54 4.49
CA TRP A 239 17.52 -14.57 3.50
C TRP A 239 18.13 -14.73 2.11
N HIS A 240 19.42 -15.09 1.99
CA HIS A 240 20.04 -15.29 0.66
C HIS A 240 19.35 -16.41 -0.11
N ALA A 241 19.16 -17.58 0.53
CA ALA A 241 18.46 -18.72 -0.09
C ALA A 241 16.99 -18.41 -0.42
N LEU A 242 16.33 -17.57 0.40
CA LEU A 242 14.98 -17.10 0.12
C LEU A 242 14.95 -16.18 -1.11
N MET A 243 15.84 -15.19 -1.16
CA MET A 243 15.94 -14.25 -2.28
C MET A 243 16.22 -14.97 -3.61
N GLU A 244 17.15 -15.92 -3.62
CA GLU A 244 17.45 -16.74 -4.81
C GLU A 244 16.21 -17.48 -5.32
N LYS A 245 15.48 -18.19 -4.45
CA LYS A 245 14.26 -18.91 -4.82
C LYS A 245 13.18 -17.98 -5.36
N ARG A 246 12.97 -16.82 -4.72
CA ARG A 246 12.01 -15.81 -5.17
C ARG A 246 12.40 -15.25 -6.54
N LEU A 247 13.68 -14.93 -6.73
CA LEU A 247 14.20 -14.40 -7.98
C LEU A 247 14.05 -15.41 -9.14
N GLU A 248 14.38 -16.68 -8.91
CA GLU A 248 14.17 -17.75 -9.90
C GLU A 248 12.70 -17.87 -10.29
N LYS A 249 11.80 -17.87 -9.30
CA LYS A 249 10.36 -17.96 -9.56
C LYS A 249 9.84 -16.73 -10.30
N GLN A 250 10.27 -15.53 -9.96
CA GLN A 250 9.91 -14.28 -10.65
C GLN A 250 10.34 -14.30 -12.12
N ARG A 251 11.57 -14.79 -12.40
CA ARG A 251 12.08 -14.98 -13.77
C ARG A 251 11.26 -16.02 -14.54
N ALA A 252 11.00 -17.16 -13.93
CA ALA A 252 10.21 -18.22 -14.54
C ALA A 252 8.77 -17.79 -14.87
N MET A 253 8.18 -16.92 -14.07
CA MET A 253 6.86 -16.32 -14.30
C MET A 253 6.88 -15.21 -15.36
N GLY A 254 8.06 -14.72 -15.77
CA GLY A 254 8.18 -13.54 -16.63
C GLY A 254 7.76 -12.24 -15.94
N LEU A 255 7.74 -12.20 -14.60
CA LEU A 255 7.40 -11.01 -13.82
C LEU A 255 8.50 -9.95 -13.93
N ILE A 256 9.75 -10.37 -13.94
CA ILE A 256 10.94 -9.53 -14.08
C ILE A 256 11.75 -9.92 -15.31
N ASP A 257 12.57 -8.98 -15.81
CA ASP A 257 13.49 -9.27 -16.89
C ASP A 257 14.63 -10.18 -16.39
N PRO A 258 14.95 -11.28 -17.09
CA PRO A 258 16.04 -12.19 -16.68
C PRO A 258 17.41 -11.54 -16.57
N SER A 259 17.65 -10.43 -17.28
CA SER A 259 18.93 -9.70 -17.27
C SER A 259 19.13 -8.84 -16.02
N TRP A 260 18.05 -8.53 -15.26
CA TRP A 260 18.18 -7.70 -14.07
C TRP A 260 18.95 -8.43 -12.97
N GLN A 261 19.90 -7.73 -12.38
CA GLN A 261 20.60 -8.18 -11.18
C GLN A 261 19.75 -7.84 -9.97
N ALA A 262 19.60 -8.79 -9.04
CA ALA A 262 18.96 -8.48 -7.78
C ALA A 262 19.82 -7.49 -6.98
N ALA A 263 19.17 -6.61 -6.23
CA ALA A 263 19.86 -5.74 -5.28
C ALA A 263 20.62 -6.58 -4.24
N PRO A 264 21.83 -6.14 -3.79
CA PRO A 264 22.58 -6.86 -2.78
C PRO A 264 21.82 -6.86 -1.46
N HIS A 265 21.97 -7.94 -0.71
CA HIS A 265 21.42 -8.04 0.63
C HIS A 265 22.25 -7.21 1.62
N GLU A 266 21.60 -6.51 2.53
CA GLU A 266 22.26 -5.61 3.50
C GLU A 266 22.47 -6.24 4.90
N GLY A 267 22.03 -7.48 5.10
CA GLY A 267 22.20 -8.22 6.35
C GLY A 267 23.56 -8.94 6.45
N PRO A 268 23.91 -9.43 7.64
CA PRO A 268 25.10 -10.24 7.85
C PRO A 268 24.99 -11.58 7.10
N GLU A 269 26.12 -12.24 6.87
CA GLU A 269 26.16 -13.60 6.34
C GLU A 269 25.42 -14.56 7.29
N TRP A 270 24.42 -15.27 6.75
CA TRP A 270 23.58 -16.18 7.55
C TRP A 270 24.37 -17.25 8.30
N GLY A 271 25.43 -17.78 7.65
CA GLY A 271 26.32 -18.79 8.24
C GLY A 271 27.18 -18.28 9.39
N ALA A 272 27.36 -16.95 9.53
CA ALA A 272 28.11 -16.36 10.62
C ALA A 272 27.29 -16.18 11.92
N LEU A 273 25.97 -16.35 11.83
CA LEU A 273 25.07 -16.24 12.98
C LEU A 273 25.07 -17.54 13.79
N ASP A 274 24.94 -17.43 15.11
CA ASP A 274 24.76 -18.59 15.98
C ASP A 274 23.38 -19.26 15.80
N GLU A 275 23.25 -20.50 16.21
CA GLU A 275 22.04 -21.32 16.02
C GLU A 275 20.80 -20.70 16.70
N LYS A 276 20.96 -20.14 17.89
CA LYS A 276 19.87 -19.48 18.63
C LYS A 276 19.36 -18.26 17.89
N THR A 277 20.26 -17.45 17.36
CA THR A 277 19.92 -16.28 16.54
C THR A 277 19.20 -16.69 15.26
N ARG A 278 19.73 -17.69 14.52
CA ARG A 278 19.08 -18.20 13.31
C ARG A 278 17.68 -18.77 13.58
N HIS A 279 17.50 -19.50 14.69
CA HIS A 279 16.19 -20.00 15.10
C HIS A 279 15.19 -18.85 15.35
N LEU A 280 15.60 -17.81 16.07
CA LEU A 280 14.74 -16.66 16.36
C LEU A 280 14.39 -15.87 15.10
N LEU A 281 15.32 -15.74 14.16
CA LEU A 281 15.10 -15.10 12.87
C LEU A 281 14.13 -15.88 11.98
N ASP A 282 14.27 -17.22 11.93
CA ASP A 282 13.30 -18.10 11.26
C ASP A 282 11.89 -17.89 11.85
N LEU A 283 11.78 -17.90 13.16
CA LEU A 283 10.50 -17.76 13.85
C LEU A 283 9.83 -16.39 13.62
N ARG A 284 10.60 -15.29 13.59
CA ARG A 284 10.08 -13.95 13.26
C ARG A 284 9.55 -13.87 11.83
N MET A 285 10.30 -14.44 10.86
CA MET A 285 9.83 -14.48 9.48
C MET A 285 8.63 -15.41 9.31
N ALA A 286 8.58 -16.51 10.07
CA ALA A 286 7.41 -17.39 10.12
C ALA A 286 6.15 -16.65 10.63
N ALA A 287 6.29 -15.80 11.65
CA ALA A 287 5.18 -14.98 12.16
C ALA A 287 4.71 -13.94 11.13
N TYR A 288 5.64 -13.31 10.42
CA TYR A 288 5.32 -12.40 9.31
C TYR A 288 4.53 -13.11 8.20
N ALA A 289 5.02 -14.27 7.76
CA ALA A 289 4.35 -15.08 6.75
C ALA A 289 2.96 -15.54 7.20
N ALA A 290 2.81 -15.93 8.47
CA ALA A 290 1.53 -16.32 9.05
C ALA A 290 0.51 -15.15 9.11
N CYS A 291 0.98 -13.92 9.34
CA CYS A 291 0.09 -12.75 9.26
C CYS A 291 -0.42 -12.53 7.83
N ILE A 292 0.40 -12.74 6.80
CA ILE A 292 -0.01 -12.64 5.38
C ILE A 292 -0.96 -13.78 5.01
N ASP A 293 -0.68 -15.02 5.42
CA ASP A 293 -1.58 -16.17 5.22
C ASP A 293 -2.96 -15.90 5.84
N SER A 294 -3.00 -15.32 7.05
CA SER A 294 -4.25 -14.93 7.69
C SER A 294 -5.03 -13.88 6.89
N VAL A 295 -4.35 -12.92 6.24
CA VAL A 295 -4.99 -11.98 5.30
C VAL A 295 -5.57 -12.72 4.11
N ASP A 296 -4.82 -13.63 3.50
CA ASP A 296 -5.27 -14.42 2.35
C ASP A 296 -6.53 -15.25 2.68
N GLN A 297 -6.56 -15.93 3.83
CA GLN A 297 -7.74 -16.67 4.30
C GLN A 297 -8.96 -15.75 4.42
N ASN A 298 -8.77 -14.55 4.95
CA ASN A 298 -9.84 -13.57 5.11
C ASN A 298 -10.33 -12.99 3.77
N ILE A 299 -9.44 -12.78 2.80
CA ILE A 299 -9.83 -12.45 1.42
C ILE A 299 -10.64 -13.59 0.80
N GLY A 300 -10.27 -14.84 1.06
CA GLY A 300 -11.05 -16.01 0.66
C GLY A 300 -12.48 -16.00 1.23
N ARG A 301 -12.63 -15.68 2.53
CA ARG A 301 -13.94 -15.52 3.19
C ARG A 301 -14.77 -14.41 2.54
N LEU A 302 -14.18 -13.25 2.28
CA LEU A 302 -14.84 -12.12 1.62
C LEU A 302 -15.30 -12.48 0.20
N VAL A 303 -14.44 -13.11 -0.61
CA VAL A 303 -14.78 -13.54 -1.97
C VAL A 303 -15.91 -14.58 -1.96
N ALA A 304 -15.87 -15.55 -1.04
CA ALA A 304 -16.94 -16.53 -0.88
C ALA A 304 -18.27 -15.86 -0.49
N PHE A 305 -18.23 -14.88 0.41
CA PHE A 305 -19.38 -14.07 0.79
C PHE A 305 -19.96 -13.29 -0.41
N LEU A 306 -19.13 -12.60 -1.19
CA LEU A 306 -19.58 -11.85 -2.38
C LEU A 306 -20.24 -12.76 -3.41
N LYS A 307 -19.72 -13.97 -3.62
CA LYS A 307 -20.31 -14.98 -4.51
C LYS A 307 -21.66 -15.46 -3.99
N HIS A 308 -21.76 -15.74 -2.69
CA HIS A 308 -23.02 -16.15 -2.06
C HIS A 308 -24.10 -15.06 -2.14
N GLN A 309 -23.71 -13.79 -2.03
CA GLN A 309 -24.61 -12.64 -2.17
C GLN A 309 -24.87 -12.22 -3.62
N GLN A 310 -24.32 -12.94 -4.62
CA GLN A 310 -24.43 -12.64 -6.06
C GLN A 310 -23.88 -11.25 -6.44
N LEU A 311 -22.94 -10.72 -5.64
CA LEU A 311 -22.32 -9.41 -5.85
C LEU A 311 -20.97 -9.49 -6.61
N TYR A 312 -20.38 -10.69 -6.66
CA TYR A 312 -19.01 -10.89 -7.12
C TYR A 312 -18.75 -10.45 -8.56
N GLU A 313 -19.66 -10.75 -9.49
CA GLU A 313 -19.45 -10.52 -10.92
C GLU A 313 -19.26 -9.04 -11.25
N ASN A 314 -20.04 -8.14 -10.64
CA ASN A 314 -19.92 -6.69 -10.84
C ASN A 314 -19.28 -5.98 -9.63
N THR A 315 -18.28 -6.61 -9.01
CA THR A 315 -17.44 -6.00 -7.99
C THR A 315 -15.99 -5.90 -8.50
N LEU A 316 -15.48 -4.66 -8.56
CA LEU A 316 -14.07 -4.39 -8.83
C LEU A 316 -13.30 -4.48 -7.51
N LEU A 317 -12.38 -5.45 -7.44
CA LEU A 317 -11.51 -5.73 -6.30
C LEU A 317 -10.11 -5.26 -6.61
N PHE A 318 -9.55 -4.37 -5.79
CA PHE A 318 -8.13 -4.06 -5.78
C PHE A 318 -7.46 -4.65 -4.54
N PHE A 319 -6.26 -5.21 -4.72
CA PHE A 319 -5.39 -5.64 -3.63
C PHE A 319 -4.01 -5.00 -3.79
N LEU A 320 -3.51 -4.34 -2.73
CA LEU A 320 -2.21 -3.66 -2.75
C LEU A 320 -1.60 -3.57 -1.34
N SER A 321 -0.29 -3.25 -1.28
CA SER A 321 0.41 -2.88 -0.03
C SER A 321 0.65 -1.37 0.02
N ASP A 322 0.67 -0.79 1.23
CA ASP A 322 0.86 0.66 1.41
C ASP A 322 2.32 1.12 1.29
N ASN A 323 3.27 0.24 1.46
CA ASN A 323 4.71 0.42 1.21
C ASN A 323 5.40 -0.93 1.13
N GLY A 324 6.68 -0.94 0.79
CA GLY A 324 7.49 -2.15 0.89
C GLY A 324 7.63 -2.65 2.33
N ALA A 325 8.18 -3.85 2.51
CA ALA A 325 8.37 -4.47 3.81
C ALA A 325 9.15 -3.57 4.77
N CYS A 326 8.88 -3.73 6.07
CA CYS A 326 9.34 -2.83 7.11
C CYS A 326 10.68 -3.26 7.73
N GLN A 327 11.64 -2.34 7.72
CA GLN A 327 12.98 -2.55 8.29
C GLN A 327 13.10 -2.27 9.78
N GLU A 328 12.04 -1.81 10.43
CA GLU A 328 12.09 -1.39 11.83
C GLU A 328 12.41 -2.55 12.78
N GLY A 329 13.14 -2.27 13.86
CA GLY A 329 13.62 -3.27 14.83
C GLY A 329 15.12 -3.57 14.73
N GLY A 330 15.86 -2.81 13.92
CA GLY A 330 17.30 -3.02 13.65
C GLY A 330 17.58 -4.06 12.57
N ILE A 331 18.85 -4.40 12.36
CA ILE A 331 19.26 -5.29 11.26
C ILE A 331 18.59 -6.67 11.37
N LEU A 332 18.57 -7.24 12.57
CA LEU A 332 18.06 -8.60 12.85
C LEU A 332 16.63 -8.64 13.40
N GLY A 333 15.95 -7.48 13.47
CA GLY A 333 14.63 -7.38 14.07
C GLY A 333 14.66 -7.34 15.61
N SER A 334 13.50 -7.45 16.25
CA SER A 334 13.33 -7.38 17.70
C SER A 334 12.22 -8.32 18.18
N GLY A 335 12.07 -8.42 19.51
CA GLY A 335 11.11 -9.31 20.17
C GLY A 335 11.71 -10.68 20.50
N SER A 336 11.22 -11.29 21.58
CA SER A 336 11.64 -12.60 22.06
C SER A 336 10.88 -13.74 21.38
N GLU A 337 11.37 -14.97 21.49
CA GLU A 337 10.64 -16.17 21.07
C GLU A 337 9.29 -16.32 21.79
N LEU A 338 9.26 -15.99 23.09
CA LEU A 338 8.03 -16.07 23.89
C LEU A 338 6.95 -15.13 23.34
N GLU A 339 7.31 -13.88 22.98
CA GLU A 339 6.36 -12.93 22.40
C GLU A 339 5.88 -13.34 21.00
N VAL A 340 6.70 -14.04 20.22
CA VAL A 340 6.27 -14.60 18.93
C VAL A 340 5.27 -15.74 19.12
N ARG A 341 5.52 -16.64 20.10
CA ARG A 341 4.65 -17.80 20.36
C ARG A 341 3.39 -17.45 21.11
N ASP A 342 3.45 -16.48 22.00
CA ASP A 342 2.30 -15.93 22.73
C ASP A 342 2.23 -14.40 22.56
N PRO A 343 1.53 -13.92 21.55
CA PRO A 343 1.37 -12.49 21.29
C PRO A 343 0.78 -11.71 22.46
N LEU A 344 0.02 -12.33 23.35
CA LEU A 344 -0.58 -11.65 24.51
C LEU A 344 0.44 -11.22 25.56
N LEU A 345 1.69 -11.71 25.48
CA LEU A 345 2.81 -11.24 26.30
C LEU A 345 3.35 -9.88 25.83
N SER A 346 3.04 -9.46 24.61
CA SER A 346 3.39 -8.14 24.09
C SER A 346 2.50 -7.05 24.68
N HIS A 347 3.08 -5.89 24.96
CA HIS A 347 2.35 -4.74 25.50
C HIS A 347 2.21 -3.63 24.46
N GLY A 348 0.98 -3.23 24.16
CA GLY A 348 0.68 -2.15 23.20
C GLY A 348 1.23 -2.45 21.82
N THR A 349 2.22 -1.68 21.38
CA THR A 349 2.93 -1.88 20.11
C THR A 349 4.37 -2.40 20.30
N ALA A 350 4.79 -2.75 21.50
CA ALA A 350 6.01 -3.52 21.70
C ALA A 350 5.78 -4.95 21.22
N GLY A 351 6.84 -5.61 20.70
CA GLY A 351 6.73 -6.98 20.26
C GLY A 351 7.59 -7.31 19.03
N PRO A 352 7.39 -8.49 18.43
CA PRO A 352 8.26 -9.00 17.38
C PRO A 352 8.24 -8.16 16.12
N ARG A 353 9.42 -8.01 15.50
CA ARG A 353 9.65 -7.34 14.21
C ARG A 353 10.66 -8.11 13.40
N CYS A 354 10.46 -8.18 12.07
CA CYS A 354 11.39 -8.87 11.17
C CYS A 354 12.75 -8.18 11.08
N GLY A 355 12.78 -6.85 11.07
CA GLY A 355 14.00 -6.06 10.88
C GLY A 355 14.45 -5.96 9.43
N GLN A 356 15.57 -5.25 9.25
CA GLN A 356 16.08 -4.83 7.95
C GLN A 356 16.41 -6.01 7.03
N ALA A 357 17.07 -7.04 7.55
CA ALA A 357 17.52 -8.17 6.73
C ALA A 357 16.35 -8.92 6.08
N TRP A 358 15.27 -9.21 6.81
CA TRP A 358 14.09 -9.84 6.23
C TRP A 358 13.27 -8.88 5.36
N ALA A 359 13.19 -7.59 5.72
CA ALA A 359 12.53 -6.59 4.88
C ALA A 359 13.19 -6.49 3.50
N ASN A 360 14.51 -6.53 3.44
CA ASN A 360 15.24 -6.54 2.18
C ASN A 360 14.90 -7.79 1.34
N ALA A 361 14.87 -8.99 1.97
CA ALA A 361 14.48 -10.22 1.28
C ALA A 361 13.02 -10.20 0.79
N SER A 362 12.10 -9.60 1.55
CA SER A 362 10.69 -9.46 1.18
C SER A 362 10.47 -8.56 -0.04
N ASN A 363 11.39 -7.65 -0.32
CA ASN A 363 11.30 -6.74 -1.48
C ASN A 363 12.08 -7.24 -2.72
N THR A 364 12.56 -8.49 -2.73
CA THR A 364 13.27 -9.08 -3.89
C THR A 364 12.50 -8.83 -5.20
N PRO A 365 13.13 -8.33 -6.28
CA PRO A 365 14.58 -8.14 -6.45
C PRO A 365 15.06 -6.73 -6.14
N PHE A 366 14.20 -5.87 -5.60
CA PHE A 366 14.39 -4.45 -5.51
C PHE A 366 15.28 -3.99 -4.34
N ARG A 367 15.88 -2.82 -4.52
CA ARG A 367 16.75 -2.17 -3.55
C ARG A 367 15.93 -1.51 -2.44
N TYR A 368 16.38 -1.64 -1.20
CA TYR A 368 15.79 -1.05 0.00
C TYR A 368 14.36 -1.55 0.35
N TYR A 369 13.63 -0.77 1.14
CA TYR A 369 12.41 -1.15 1.86
C TYR A 369 11.64 0.11 2.29
N LYS A 370 10.57 -0.04 3.04
CA LYS A 370 9.76 1.03 3.63
C LYS A 370 10.61 2.24 4.01
N HIS A 371 10.08 3.46 3.83
CA HIS A 371 10.72 4.75 4.03
C HIS A 371 11.53 5.26 2.82
N PHE A 372 12.18 4.38 2.04
CA PHE A 372 12.94 4.78 0.87
C PHE A 372 12.04 4.95 -0.37
N VAL A 373 12.47 5.86 -1.27
CA VAL A 373 11.81 6.07 -2.58
C VAL A 373 12.51 5.33 -3.73
N HIS A 374 13.37 4.38 -3.38
CA HIS A 374 13.85 3.32 -4.28
C HIS A 374 12.75 2.28 -4.49
N GLU A 375 12.92 1.42 -5.50
CA GLU A 375 11.88 0.46 -5.88
C GLU A 375 11.38 -0.40 -4.71
N GLY A 376 12.28 -0.90 -3.84
CA GLY A 376 11.88 -1.74 -2.70
C GLY A 376 11.03 -1.03 -1.64
N GLY A 377 11.07 0.32 -1.58
CA GLY A 377 10.21 1.08 -0.68
C GLY A 377 8.84 1.41 -1.26
N MET A 378 8.75 1.71 -2.56
CA MET A 378 7.52 2.24 -3.17
C MET A 378 6.89 1.37 -4.26
N SER A 379 7.61 0.43 -4.87
CA SER A 379 7.02 -0.47 -5.86
C SER A 379 6.47 -1.70 -5.16
N THR A 380 5.14 -1.79 -5.04
CA THR A 380 4.45 -2.89 -4.36
C THR A 380 3.45 -3.58 -5.29
N PRO A 381 3.00 -4.80 -4.97
CA PRO A 381 1.96 -5.46 -5.74
C PRO A 381 0.69 -4.61 -5.85
N LEU A 382 0.11 -4.57 -7.04
CA LEU A 382 -1.29 -4.19 -7.26
C LEU A 382 -1.95 -5.25 -8.13
N ILE A 383 -3.05 -5.80 -7.64
CA ILE A 383 -3.94 -6.70 -8.39
C ILE A 383 -5.27 -5.99 -8.58
N ALA A 384 -5.78 -5.98 -9.81
CA ALA A 384 -7.13 -5.53 -10.14
C ALA A 384 -7.94 -6.72 -10.65
N HIS A 385 -9.06 -7.03 -10.00
CA HIS A 385 -9.93 -8.15 -10.34
C HIS A 385 -11.37 -7.68 -10.51
N TRP A 386 -11.93 -7.86 -11.70
CA TRP A 386 -13.32 -7.47 -12.00
C TRP A 386 -13.90 -8.41 -13.06
N PRO A 387 -14.64 -9.44 -12.66
CA PRO A 387 -15.15 -10.46 -13.61
C PRO A 387 -15.97 -9.88 -14.74
N ALA A 388 -16.90 -8.95 -14.49
CA ALA A 388 -17.71 -8.36 -15.54
C ALA A 388 -16.95 -7.33 -16.38
N GLY A 389 -15.97 -6.63 -15.81
CA GLY A 389 -15.35 -5.46 -16.47
C GLY A 389 -14.02 -5.71 -17.14
N ILE A 390 -13.17 -6.62 -16.65
CA ILE A 390 -11.89 -6.96 -17.28
C ILE A 390 -12.12 -8.01 -18.38
N PRO A 391 -11.74 -7.70 -19.63
CA PRO A 391 -11.87 -8.65 -20.73
C PRO A 391 -11.22 -10.00 -20.42
N TRP A 392 -11.90 -11.10 -20.71
CA TRP A 392 -11.46 -12.45 -20.34
C TRP A 392 -10.06 -12.81 -20.86
N HIS A 393 -9.71 -12.33 -22.08
CA HIS A 393 -8.42 -12.61 -22.71
C HIS A 393 -7.23 -11.87 -22.07
N LEU A 394 -7.49 -10.88 -21.20
CA LEU A 394 -6.47 -10.16 -20.45
C LEU A 394 -6.23 -10.76 -19.05
N ARG A 395 -7.13 -11.61 -18.58
CA ARG A 395 -7.03 -12.15 -17.21
C ARG A 395 -5.77 -12.98 -17.02
N GLY A 396 -5.14 -12.80 -15.89
CA GLY A 396 -3.85 -13.42 -15.55
C GLY A 396 -2.62 -12.74 -16.18
N SER A 397 -2.82 -11.64 -16.93
CA SER A 397 -1.70 -10.95 -17.58
C SER A 397 -1.07 -9.88 -16.69
N PHE A 398 0.17 -9.50 -17.04
CA PHE A 398 0.90 -8.41 -16.41
C PHE A 398 0.63 -7.08 -17.12
N VAL A 399 0.30 -6.05 -16.34
CA VAL A 399 0.30 -4.64 -16.76
C VAL A 399 1.68 -4.07 -16.45
N ARG A 400 2.43 -3.72 -17.51
CA ARG A 400 3.81 -3.22 -17.40
C ARG A 400 3.91 -1.70 -17.42
N GLN A 401 2.82 -1.01 -17.73
CA GLN A 401 2.73 0.45 -17.65
C GLN A 401 2.73 0.87 -16.18
N MET A 402 3.30 2.05 -15.95
CA MET A 402 3.34 2.67 -14.64
C MET A 402 1.96 3.15 -14.20
N GLY A 403 1.62 2.86 -12.94
CA GLY A 403 0.53 3.48 -12.22
C GLY A 403 1.00 3.93 -10.84
N PHE A 404 0.29 4.85 -10.21
CA PHE A 404 0.59 5.28 -8.84
C PHE A 404 -0.68 5.65 -8.07
N LEU A 405 -0.59 5.80 -6.76
CA LEU A 405 -1.75 5.92 -5.86
C LEU A 405 -2.79 6.97 -6.24
N PRO A 406 -2.41 8.21 -6.63
CA PRO A 406 -3.39 9.22 -7.05
C PRO A 406 -4.30 8.79 -8.20
N ASP A 407 -3.96 7.75 -8.96
CA ASP A 407 -4.73 7.24 -10.09
C ASP A 407 -6.06 6.59 -9.67
N PHE A 408 -6.17 6.18 -8.41
CA PHE A 408 -7.42 5.59 -7.89
C PHE A 408 -8.59 6.58 -7.98
N MET A 409 -8.40 7.84 -7.60
CA MET A 409 -9.49 8.82 -7.62
C MET A 409 -10.07 9.01 -9.03
N PRO A 410 -9.32 9.38 -10.08
CA PRO A 410 -9.87 9.54 -11.43
C PRO A 410 -10.43 8.22 -11.99
N THR A 411 -9.83 7.05 -11.67
CA THR A 411 -10.36 5.75 -12.08
C THR A 411 -11.75 5.49 -11.51
N LEU A 412 -11.91 5.70 -10.20
CA LEU A 412 -13.18 5.42 -9.53
C LEU A 412 -14.27 6.46 -9.84
N ILE A 413 -13.89 7.71 -10.08
CA ILE A 413 -14.80 8.77 -10.58
C ILE A 413 -15.37 8.39 -11.94
N GLU A 414 -14.52 7.92 -12.86
CA GLU A 414 -14.93 7.49 -14.20
C GLU A 414 -15.90 6.30 -14.11
N LEU A 415 -15.59 5.29 -13.30
CA LEU A 415 -16.44 4.12 -13.06
C LEU A 415 -17.77 4.48 -12.37
N ALA A 416 -17.74 5.45 -11.46
CA ALA A 416 -18.93 5.95 -10.78
C ALA A 416 -19.77 6.91 -11.63
N GLN A 417 -19.30 7.26 -12.84
CA GLN A 417 -19.94 8.21 -13.77
C GLN A 417 -20.23 9.56 -13.11
N THR A 418 -19.24 10.08 -12.35
CA THR A 418 -19.35 11.33 -11.60
C THR A 418 -18.20 12.27 -11.92
N GLN A 419 -18.16 13.44 -11.29
CA GLN A 419 -17.11 14.43 -11.46
C GLN A 419 -16.45 14.76 -10.14
N TYR A 420 -15.15 15.08 -10.20
CA TYR A 420 -14.44 15.57 -9.04
C TYR A 420 -14.93 16.98 -8.69
N PRO A 421 -15.39 17.22 -7.46
CA PRO A 421 -15.87 18.53 -7.05
C PRO A 421 -14.76 19.59 -7.07
N VAL A 422 -15.11 20.83 -7.38
CA VAL A 422 -14.16 21.96 -7.38
C VAL A 422 -13.97 22.57 -6.01
N GLU A 423 -14.88 22.26 -5.06
CA GLU A 423 -14.84 22.77 -3.68
C GLU A 423 -15.41 21.75 -2.68
N ARG A 424 -14.95 21.89 -1.44
CA ARG A 424 -15.43 21.18 -0.24
C ARG A 424 -15.80 22.19 0.82
N ALA A 425 -17.08 22.22 1.23
CA ALA A 425 -17.58 23.18 2.24
C ALA A 425 -17.16 24.64 2.00
N GLY A 426 -17.16 25.08 0.73
CA GLY A 426 -16.77 26.44 0.35
C GLY A 426 -15.25 26.67 0.20
N VAL A 427 -14.42 25.66 0.45
CA VAL A 427 -12.97 25.71 0.24
C VAL A 427 -12.63 25.05 -1.10
N ARG A 428 -11.87 25.74 -1.93
CA ARG A 428 -11.39 25.20 -3.22
C ARG A 428 -10.46 24.02 -2.98
N VAL A 429 -10.74 22.89 -3.65
CA VAL A 429 -9.88 21.70 -3.57
C VAL A 429 -8.77 21.72 -4.61
N HIS A 430 -7.67 21.02 -4.32
CA HIS A 430 -6.58 20.84 -5.29
C HIS A 430 -7.04 20.00 -6.49
N PRO A 431 -6.54 20.31 -7.71
CA PRO A 431 -6.77 19.47 -8.88
C PRO A 431 -6.09 18.11 -8.71
N LEU A 432 -6.70 17.05 -9.27
CA LEU A 432 -6.18 15.70 -9.18
C LEU A 432 -4.77 15.58 -9.80
N ALA A 433 -3.90 14.82 -9.15
CA ALA A 433 -2.55 14.52 -9.61
C ALA A 433 -2.50 13.24 -10.48
N GLY A 434 -3.47 12.34 -10.30
CA GLY A 434 -3.53 11.04 -10.98
C GLY A 434 -4.22 11.06 -12.33
N LYS A 435 -4.16 9.91 -12.99
CA LYS A 435 -4.83 9.59 -14.27
C LYS A 435 -5.64 8.32 -14.13
N SER A 436 -6.72 8.17 -14.88
CA SER A 436 -7.52 6.95 -14.84
C SER A 436 -6.71 5.72 -15.31
N LEU A 437 -6.76 4.65 -14.54
CA LEU A 437 -6.21 3.33 -14.90
C LEU A 437 -7.21 2.51 -15.76
N LEU A 438 -8.42 3.00 -15.96
CA LEU A 438 -9.45 2.26 -16.69
C LEU A 438 -9.00 1.81 -18.09
N PRO A 439 -8.27 2.64 -18.88
CA PRO A 439 -7.70 2.19 -20.15
C PRO A 439 -6.80 0.95 -20.00
N LEU A 440 -5.97 0.89 -18.96
CA LEU A 440 -5.11 -0.28 -18.69
C LEU A 440 -5.93 -1.52 -18.31
N LEU A 441 -7.01 -1.34 -17.55
CA LEU A 441 -7.93 -2.44 -17.21
C LEU A 441 -8.65 -2.99 -18.44
N GLN A 442 -8.74 -2.21 -19.52
CA GLN A 442 -9.30 -2.58 -20.81
C GLN A 442 -8.25 -3.06 -21.83
N GLY A 443 -6.97 -3.14 -21.43
CA GLY A 443 -5.88 -3.65 -22.26
C GLY A 443 -5.27 -2.61 -23.20
N GLU A 444 -5.53 -1.33 -23.00
CA GLU A 444 -4.84 -0.30 -23.78
C GLU A 444 -3.35 -0.28 -23.43
N GLN A 445 -2.52 -0.15 -24.48
CA GLN A 445 -1.07 -0.19 -24.35
C GLN A 445 -0.44 1.21 -24.23
N THR A 446 -1.21 2.26 -24.48
CA THR A 446 -0.72 3.63 -24.33
C THR A 446 -0.49 3.95 -22.85
N PRO A 447 0.71 4.43 -22.47
CA PRO A 447 0.98 4.84 -21.09
C PRO A 447 0.00 5.93 -20.62
N VAL A 448 -0.60 5.75 -19.46
CA VAL A 448 -1.51 6.76 -18.86
C VAL A 448 -0.73 7.98 -18.36
N HIS A 449 0.54 7.79 -17.97
CA HIS A 449 1.43 8.86 -17.55
C HIS A 449 2.41 9.22 -18.68
N GLN A 450 2.20 10.38 -19.30
CA GLN A 450 3.09 10.99 -20.30
C GLN A 450 3.91 12.12 -19.70
N GLU A 451 3.53 12.60 -18.52
CA GLU A 451 4.24 13.59 -17.72
C GLU A 451 4.93 12.92 -16.53
N PRO A 452 5.99 13.54 -15.97
CA PRO A 452 6.70 12.97 -14.84
C PRO A 452 5.84 12.82 -13.60
N VAL A 453 6.16 11.79 -12.82
CA VAL A 453 5.61 11.54 -11.48
C VAL A 453 6.70 11.77 -10.43
N TYR A 454 6.32 12.32 -9.29
CA TYR A 454 7.25 12.81 -8.27
C TYR A 454 6.91 12.28 -6.90
N TRP A 455 7.94 12.12 -6.07
CA TRP A 455 7.84 11.68 -4.67
C TRP A 455 8.79 12.46 -3.78
N GLU A 456 8.36 12.67 -2.57
CA GLU A 456 9.16 13.06 -1.42
C GLU A 456 8.60 12.39 -0.17
N HIS A 457 9.48 11.86 0.66
CA HIS A 457 9.13 11.40 2.00
C HIS A 457 10.34 11.51 2.94
N GLU A 458 10.19 12.32 3.99
CA GLU A 458 11.21 12.53 5.04
C GLU A 458 12.62 12.77 4.47
N GLY A 459 12.71 13.57 3.41
CA GLY A 459 13.96 13.91 2.73
C GLY A 459 14.35 12.96 1.60
N ASN A 460 13.78 11.76 1.50
CA ASN A 460 13.96 10.90 0.33
C ASN A 460 13.20 11.49 -0.86
N ARG A 461 13.82 11.54 -2.03
CA ARG A 461 13.31 12.25 -3.21
C ARG A 461 13.37 11.37 -4.44
N ALA A 462 12.33 11.34 -5.23
CA ALA A 462 12.35 10.66 -6.52
C ALA A 462 11.49 11.37 -7.57
N MET A 463 11.82 11.11 -8.83
CA MET A 463 11.06 11.50 -10.00
C MET A 463 11.16 10.39 -11.04
N ARG A 464 10.05 10.04 -11.68
CA ARG A 464 10.01 9.13 -12.83
C ARG A 464 9.53 9.91 -14.06
N ASP A 465 10.32 9.89 -15.14
CA ASP A 465 10.03 10.49 -16.44
C ASP A 465 10.24 9.45 -17.55
N GLY A 466 9.17 8.81 -17.97
CA GLY A 466 9.24 7.65 -18.87
C GLY A 466 10.10 6.54 -18.26
N LYS A 467 11.19 6.16 -18.94
CA LYS A 467 12.12 5.14 -18.43
C LYS A 467 13.15 5.67 -17.42
N TRP A 468 13.28 6.98 -17.25
CA TRP A 468 14.28 7.56 -16.36
C TRP A 468 13.75 7.74 -14.94
N LYS A 469 14.52 7.30 -13.97
CA LYS A 469 14.22 7.53 -12.55
C LYS A 469 15.39 8.27 -11.90
N LEU A 470 15.08 9.42 -11.32
CA LEU A 470 15.94 10.21 -10.46
C LEU A 470 15.65 9.85 -9.01
N VAL A 471 16.66 9.60 -8.19
CA VAL A 471 16.51 9.25 -6.77
C VAL A 471 17.54 9.97 -5.91
N TRP A 472 17.13 10.31 -4.69
CA TRP A 472 18.03 10.78 -3.63
C TRP A 472 17.55 10.24 -2.28
N SER A 473 18.42 9.54 -1.57
CA SER A 473 18.09 8.85 -0.31
C SER A 473 18.28 9.72 0.94
N GLY A 474 18.30 11.04 0.81
CA GLY A 474 18.55 11.95 1.94
C GLY A 474 20.03 12.06 2.32
N LYS A 475 20.92 11.29 1.69
CA LYS A 475 22.38 11.29 1.89
C LYS A 475 23.08 10.99 0.58
N GLY A 476 24.29 11.54 0.40
CA GLY A 476 25.08 11.31 -0.81
C GLY A 476 24.61 12.11 -2.03
N PRO A 477 25.10 11.75 -3.23
CA PRO A 477 24.70 12.38 -4.48
C PRO A 477 23.31 11.94 -4.93
N TRP A 478 22.74 12.66 -5.90
CA TRP A 478 21.61 12.18 -6.68
C TRP A 478 22.03 11.00 -7.58
N GLU A 479 21.17 10.01 -7.68
CA GLU A 479 21.30 8.82 -8.50
C GLU A 479 20.35 8.89 -9.70
N LEU A 480 20.73 8.31 -10.85
CA LEU A 480 19.93 8.30 -12.08
C LEU A 480 19.92 6.90 -12.69
N TYR A 481 18.72 6.37 -13.00
CA TYR A 481 18.56 5.00 -13.50
C TYR A 481 17.72 4.95 -14.78
N ASP A 482 18.06 4.00 -15.67
CA ASP A 482 17.24 3.58 -16.81
C ASP A 482 16.39 2.37 -16.36
N MET A 483 15.15 2.58 -16.07
CA MET A 483 14.25 1.57 -15.46
C MET A 483 13.82 0.47 -16.44
N ASP A 484 14.02 0.64 -17.73
CA ASP A 484 13.81 -0.44 -18.71
C ASP A 484 14.97 -1.44 -18.67
N ALA A 485 16.18 -0.94 -18.48
CA ALA A 485 17.39 -1.76 -18.42
C ALA A 485 17.72 -2.25 -17.01
N ASP A 486 17.44 -1.44 -15.97
CA ASP A 486 17.88 -1.67 -14.59
C ASP A 486 16.83 -1.17 -13.57
N ARG A 487 15.76 -1.90 -13.43
CA ARG A 487 14.75 -1.55 -12.44
C ARG A 487 15.14 -1.89 -11.00
N THR A 488 16.24 -2.58 -10.81
CA THR A 488 16.79 -2.90 -9.49
C THR A 488 17.74 -1.82 -8.95
N GLU A 489 17.95 -0.75 -9.72
CA GLU A 489 18.72 0.44 -9.30
C GLU A 489 20.18 0.11 -8.93
N MET A 490 20.84 -0.71 -9.77
CA MET A 490 22.20 -1.20 -9.55
C MET A 490 23.25 -0.41 -10.32
N HIS A 491 22.86 0.28 -11.41
CA HIS A 491 23.79 0.95 -12.31
C HIS A 491 23.46 2.44 -12.39
N ASP A 492 24.03 3.22 -11.48
CA ASP A 492 23.88 4.67 -11.47
C ASP A 492 24.51 5.30 -12.73
N LEU A 493 23.68 6.00 -13.50
CA LEU A 493 24.05 6.71 -14.73
C LEU A 493 24.28 8.21 -14.51
N SER A 494 24.25 8.72 -13.29
CA SER A 494 24.35 10.14 -12.96
C SER A 494 25.61 10.80 -13.55
N SER A 495 26.75 10.10 -13.51
CA SER A 495 28.02 10.56 -14.08
C SER A 495 28.07 10.48 -15.62
N LYS A 496 27.29 9.58 -16.24
CA LYS A 496 27.23 9.39 -17.70
C LYS A 496 26.22 10.31 -18.37
N GLU A 497 25.19 10.74 -17.63
CA GLU A 497 24.07 11.56 -18.11
C GLU A 497 23.93 12.89 -17.32
N PRO A 498 25.00 13.71 -17.17
CA PRO A 498 24.99 14.86 -16.25
C PRO A 498 24.02 15.98 -16.66
N GLU A 499 23.71 16.11 -17.95
CA GLU A 499 22.72 17.11 -18.41
C GLU A 499 21.30 16.68 -18.09
N ARG A 500 21.00 15.40 -18.29
CA ARG A 500 19.71 14.80 -17.90
C ARG A 500 19.50 14.90 -16.40
N LEU A 501 20.52 14.52 -15.63
CA LEU A 501 20.49 14.63 -14.15
C LEU A 501 20.11 16.04 -13.72
N ARG A 502 20.82 17.07 -14.21
CA ARG A 502 20.54 18.48 -13.86
C ARG A 502 19.13 18.92 -14.24
N LYS A 503 18.65 18.52 -15.42
CA LYS A 503 17.30 18.84 -15.89
C LYS A 503 16.24 18.21 -15.00
N MET A 504 16.42 16.94 -14.63
CA MET A 504 15.47 16.21 -13.77
C MET A 504 15.46 16.75 -12.34
N ILE A 505 16.61 17.10 -11.77
CA ILE A 505 16.71 17.79 -10.47
C ILE A 505 15.90 19.10 -10.49
N GLY A 506 16.12 19.96 -11.48
CA GLY A 506 15.38 21.24 -11.58
C GLY A 506 13.86 21.06 -11.73
N ARG A 507 13.40 20.02 -12.44
CA ARG A 507 11.97 19.69 -12.54
C ARG A 507 11.43 19.20 -11.19
N TRP A 508 12.16 18.34 -10.49
CA TRP A 508 11.80 17.87 -9.17
C TRP A 508 11.69 19.03 -8.17
N GLU A 509 12.66 19.92 -8.13
CA GLU A 509 12.67 21.12 -7.27
C GLU A 509 11.47 22.04 -7.54
N SER A 510 11.12 22.23 -8.81
CA SER A 510 9.97 23.03 -9.22
C SER A 510 8.66 22.41 -8.74
N TRP A 511 8.50 21.10 -8.90
CA TRP A 511 7.36 20.36 -8.37
C TRP A 511 7.31 20.44 -6.83
N ALA A 512 8.41 20.17 -6.15
CA ALA A 512 8.51 20.18 -4.69
C ALA A 512 8.04 21.52 -4.11
N LYS A 513 8.47 22.63 -4.72
CA LYS A 513 8.02 23.96 -4.36
C LYS A 513 6.51 24.15 -4.59
N SER A 514 5.96 23.62 -5.68
CA SER A 514 4.54 23.76 -6.04
C SER A 514 3.59 23.03 -5.09
N VAL A 515 4.04 21.95 -4.44
CA VAL A 515 3.26 21.17 -3.47
C VAL A 515 3.65 21.46 -2.01
N GLY A 516 4.55 22.43 -1.78
CA GLY A 516 4.91 22.89 -0.45
C GLY A 516 5.92 22.01 0.30
N VAL A 517 6.71 21.19 -0.40
CA VAL A 517 7.85 20.47 0.24
C VAL A 517 8.79 21.47 0.87
N SER A 518 9.07 21.33 2.16
CA SER A 518 9.99 22.23 2.89
C SER A 518 11.43 21.88 2.61
N PHE A 519 12.22 22.91 2.24
CA PHE A 519 13.68 22.88 2.20
C PHE A 519 14.23 23.83 3.26
N PRO A 520 15.41 23.63 3.83
CA PRO A 520 16.58 22.92 3.29
C PRO A 520 17.06 21.70 4.08
N GLU A 521 16.47 21.32 5.18
CA GLU A 521 16.96 20.20 5.96
C GLU A 521 16.00 19.02 5.84
N PRO A 522 16.48 17.82 5.42
CA PRO A 522 15.69 16.61 5.59
C PRO A 522 15.40 16.48 7.09
N ILE A 523 14.15 16.58 7.45
CA ILE A 523 13.76 16.34 8.83
C ILE A 523 13.99 14.85 9.09
N ASN A 524 15.13 14.52 9.66
CA ASN A 524 15.45 13.16 10.02
C ASN A 524 14.64 12.77 11.25
N TYR A 525 13.33 12.52 11.05
CA TYR A 525 12.39 12.14 12.10
C TYR A 525 12.84 10.90 12.87
N TYR A 526 13.50 9.97 12.18
CA TYR A 526 14.06 8.80 12.85
C TYR A 526 15.16 9.18 13.86
N LYS A 527 15.92 10.22 13.57
CA LYS A 527 16.94 10.77 14.47
C LYS A 527 16.28 11.56 15.62
N ALA A 528 15.27 12.37 15.32
CA ALA A 528 14.49 13.10 16.32
C ALA A 528 13.68 12.14 17.21
N TYR A 529 13.08 11.09 16.64
CA TYR A 529 12.40 10.03 17.39
C TYR A 529 13.36 9.25 18.29
N LYS A 530 14.56 8.87 17.80
CA LYS A 530 15.58 8.24 18.66
C LYS A 530 16.09 9.17 19.77
N GLN A 531 16.21 10.46 19.51
CA GLN A 531 16.61 11.43 20.51
C GLN A 531 15.52 11.64 21.57
N SER A 532 14.24 11.61 21.21
CA SER A 532 13.12 11.68 22.16
C SER A 532 12.96 10.41 23.00
N GLN A 533 13.37 9.25 22.49
CA GLN A 533 13.35 7.97 23.25
C GLN A 533 14.59 7.77 24.13
N GLY A 534 15.70 8.45 23.83
CA GLY A 534 16.94 8.37 24.61
C GLY A 534 17.00 9.30 25.82
N ASN A 535 15.98 10.11 26.05
CA ASN A 535 15.84 11.05 27.20
C ASN A 535 14.73 10.63 28.17
N GLN A 536 14.32 9.36 28.18
CA GLN A 536 13.45 8.77 29.19
C GLN A 536 14.16 7.66 29.93
#